data_a30a88c12b59d89296f72e4c5cd75172
#
_entry.id   a30a88c12b59d89296f72e4c5cd75172
#
_cell.length_a   1.000
_cell.length_b   1.000
_cell.length_c   1.000
_cell.angle_alpha   90.00
_cell.angle_beta   90.00
_cell.angle_gamma   90.00
#
_symmetry.space_group_name_H-M   'P 1'
#
loop_
_entity.id
_entity.type
_entity.pdbx_description
1 polymer ?
#
loop_
_entity_poly.entity_id
_entity_poly.type
_entity_poly.pdbx_seq_one_letter_code
_entity_poly.pdbx_strand_id
1 'polypeptide(L)'
;GVIIGTLPDLDVYLPLGNAVKQFAFHRAESHAFFYMLLATPLLAWLIMKIHPKTKDRKIRWVAAVLLALITHSLLDGFTVYGTQMFLPFSNYPVGWSSVFIIDPLYTFPILFGVLAFFIFRKKPKLGIRLNRIGLAVSSLYLIWSLGANAYVSSVVARSMDNQNITVSQTLIGPTPMNTVLWRVVGMTDSGFVEGYYSCLLYTSPSPRDIG
;
A
#
# COMPACT_ATOMS: atom_id res chain seq x y z
N GLY A 1 3.81 12.98 12.80
CA GLY A 1 3.83 11.97 11.71
C GLY A 1 2.61 11.07 11.78
N VAL A 2 2.46 10.29 12.84
CA VAL A 2 1.37 9.28 12.95
C VAL A 2 -0.01 9.90 12.72
N ILE A 3 -0.38 10.94 13.46
CA ILE A 3 -1.71 11.58 13.31
C ILE A 3 -1.96 12.05 11.87
N ILE A 4 -0.98 12.64 11.21
CA ILE A 4 -1.13 13.09 9.82
C ILE A 4 -1.24 11.90 8.86
N GLY A 5 -0.45 10.85 9.10
CA GLY A 5 -0.50 9.65 8.26
C GLY A 5 -1.78 8.84 8.39
N THR A 6 -2.55 8.99 9.48
CA THR A 6 -3.85 8.29 9.65
C THR A 6 -5.05 9.14 9.24
N LEU A 7 -4.85 10.45 8.93
CA LEU A 7 -5.96 11.34 8.56
C LEU A 7 -6.76 10.86 7.34
N PRO A 8 -6.13 10.40 6.24
CA PRO A 8 -6.87 9.93 5.07
C PRO A 8 -7.85 8.79 5.39
N ASP A 9 -7.45 7.84 6.27
CA ASP A 9 -8.27 6.69 6.64
C ASP A 9 -9.47 7.03 7.53
N LEU A 10 -9.57 8.27 8.02
CA LEU A 10 -10.75 8.68 8.78
C LEU A 10 -12.02 8.77 7.91
N ASP A 11 -11.90 8.69 6.60
CA ASP A 11 -13.03 8.59 5.68
C ASP A 11 -13.89 7.34 5.90
N VAL A 12 -13.33 6.29 6.51
CA VAL A 12 -14.06 5.07 6.90
C VAL A 12 -15.23 5.35 7.85
N TYR A 13 -15.13 6.43 8.64
CA TYR A 13 -16.19 6.84 9.57
C TYR A 13 -17.31 7.66 8.91
N LEU A 14 -17.18 8.01 7.63
CA LEU A 14 -18.23 8.73 6.91
C LEU A 14 -19.33 7.75 6.49
N PRO A 15 -20.60 8.00 6.87
CA PRO A 15 -21.71 7.10 6.53
C PRO A 15 -22.10 7.29 5.06
N LEU A 16 -21.57 6.48 4.16
CA LEU A 16 -21.82 6.57 2.71
C LEU A 16 -23.01 5.71 2.24
N GLY A 17 -23.82 5.23 3.16
CA GLY A 17 -25.13 4.62 2.93
C GLY A 17 -25.13 3.10 2.86
N ASN A 18 -24.26 2.45 2.08
CA ASN A 18 -24.17 0.99 2.03
C ASN A 18 -22.72 0.50 1.91
N ALA A 19 -22.49 -0.78 2.22
CA ALA A 19 -21.16 -1.38 2.24
C ALA A 19 -20.40 -1.27 0.90
N VAL A 20 -21.12 -1.35 -0.24
CA VAL A 20 -20.51 -1.24 -1.57
C VAL A 20 -20.04 0.19 -1.83
N LYS A 21 -20.85 1.19 -1.50
CA LYS A 21 -20.45 2.60 -1.61
C LYS A 21 -19.31 2.91 -0.64
N GLN A 22 -19.40 2.43 0.60
CA GLN A 22 -18.32 2.56 1.58
C GLN A 22 -17.00 2.04 1.01
N PHE A 23 -17.00 0.86 0.42
CA PHE A 23 -15.82 0.25 -0.19
C PHE A 23 -15.32 1.05 -1.41
N ALA A 24 -16.24 1.50 -2.29
CA ALA A 24 -15.88 2.20 -3.53
C ALA A 24 -15.35 3.64 -3.29
N PHE A 25 -15.88 4.33 -2.27
CA PHE A 25 -15.49 5.71 -1.94
C PHE A 25 -14.41 5.80 -0.85
N HIS A 26 -14.19 4.73 -0.09
CA HIS A 26 -12.99 4.63 0.74
C HIS A 26 -11.75 4.67 -0.17
N ARG A 27 -10.76 5.46 0.19
CA ARG A 27 -9.56 5.71 -0.62
C ARG A 27 -9.82 6.46 -1.95
N ALA A 28 -10.86 7.31 -1.99
CA ALA A 28 -11.13 8.22 -3.10
C ALA A 28 -10.51 9.61 -2.83
N GLU A 29 -11.33 10.63 -2.54
CA GLU A 29 -10.88 12.02 -2.41
C GLU A 29 -9.83 12.22 -1.30
N SER A 30 -9.99 11.52 -0.16
CA SER A 30 -9.06 11.57 0.97
C SER A 30 -7.64 11.11 0.64
N HIS A 31 -7.51 10.23 -0.38
CA HIS A 31 -6.25 9.63 -0.82
C HIS A 31 -5.73 10.22 -2.14
N ALA A 32 -6.45 11.17 -2.74
CA ALA A 32 -6.03 11.79 -3.99
C ALA A 32 -4.97 12.86 -3.77
N PHE A 33 -3.90 12.81 -4.53
CA PHE A 33 -2.75 13.73 -4.42
C PHE A 33 -3.15 15.19 -4.54
N PHE A 34 -4.11 15.50 -5.41
CA PHE A 34 -4.61 16.87 -5.59
C PHE A 34 -5.20 17.43 -4.29
N TYR A 35 -6.10 16.70 -3.63
CA TYR A 35 -6.73 17.15 -2.39
C TYR A 35 -5.74 17.15 -1.22
N MET A 36 -4.79 16.21 -1.18
CA MET A 36 -3.70 16.21 -0.20
C MET A 36 -2.80 17.44 -0.35
N LEU A 37 -2.50 17.84 -1.59
CA LEU A 37 -1.72 19.04 -1.85
C LEU A 37 -2.45 20.28 -1.34
N LEU A 38 -3.76 20.38 -1.60
CA LEU A 38 -4.60 21.49 -1.11
C LEU A 38 -4.73 21.51 0.42
N ALA A 39 -4.85 20.37 1.07
CA ALA A 39 -4.96 20.25 2.52
C ALA A 39 -3.62 20.54 3.25
N THR A 40 -2.49 20.29 2.60
CA THR A 40 -1.16 20.38 3.20
C THR A 40 -0.85 21.74 3.85
N PRO A 41 -1.10 22.91 3.23
CA PRO A 41 -0.82 24.20 3.86
C PRO A 41 -1.62 24.42 5.14
N LEU A 42 -2.89 24.03 5.14
CA LEU A 42 -3.78 24.14 6.30
C LEU A 42 -3.28 23.25 7.46
N LEU A 43 -2.97 21.99 7.17
CA LEU A 43 -2.47 21.03 8.17
C LEU A 43 -1.11 21.48 8.74
N ALA A 44 -0.22 21.95 7.89
CA ALA A 44 1.07 22.49 8.32
C ALA A 44 0.90 23.73 9.20
N TRP A 45 -0.04 24.63 8.85
CA TRP A 45 -0.37 25.80 9.66
C TRP A 45 -0.90 25.41 11.04
N LEU A 46 -1.83 24.44 11.11
CA LEU A 46 -2.36 23.92 12.38
C LEU A 46 -1.24 23.35 13.28
N ILE A 47 -0.32 22.56 12.71
CA ILE A 47 0.83 22.01 13.45
C ILE A 47 1.71 23.14 13.99
N MET A 48 2.01 24.16 13.16
CA MET A 48 2.83 25.29 13.59
C MET A 48 2.14 26.12 14.68
N LYS A 49 0.80 26.17 14.70
CA LYS A 49 0.03 26.84 15.77
C LYS A 49 0.20 26.10 17.10
N ILE A 50 0.22 24.76 17.06
CA ILE A 50 0.46 23.92 18.24
C ILE A 50 1.94 23.97 18.69
N HIS A 51 2.86 24.17 17.72
CA HIS A 51 4.32 24.17 17.97
C HIS A 51 4.95 25.54 17.63
N PRO A 52 4.63 26.60 18.38
CA PRO A 52 5.01 27.97 18.02
C PRO A 52 6.54 28.20 17.95
N LYS A 53 7.34 27.41 18.69
CA LYS A 53 8.81 27.46 18.70
C LYS A 53 9.47 27.04 17.38
N THR A 54 8.70 26.50 16.44
CA THR A 54 9.22 25.96 15.17
C THR A 54 8.63 26.68 13.94
N LYS A 55 8.04 27.85 14.14
CA LYS A 55 7.40 28.65 13.07
C LYS A 55 8.38 29.10 11.97
N ASP A 56 9.65 29.24 12.30
CA ASP A 56 10.75 29.53 11.37
C ASP A 56 11.00 28.40 10.35
N ARG A 57 10.48 27.20 10.60
CA ARG A 57 10.68 26.00 9.78
C ARG A 57 9.49 25.64 8.91
N LYS A 58 8.74 26.64 8.39
CA LYS A 58 7.50 26.47 7.61
C LYS A 58 7.64 25.45 6.49
N ILE A 59 8.65 25.59 5.64
CA ILE A 59 8.89 24.70 4.49
C ILE A 59 9.09 23.26 4.94
N ARG A 60 9.81 23.03 6.05
CA ARG A 60 10.02 21.67 6.58
C ARG A 60 8.71 21.03 7.07
N TRP A 61 7.82 21.83 7.67
CA TRP A 61 6.51 21.34 8.10
C TRP A 61 5.61 21.02 6.90
N VAL A 62 5.57 21.89 5.91
CA VAL A 62 4.83 21.64 4.65
C VAL A 62 5.35 20.37 3.97
N ALA A 63 6.66 20.24 3.81
CA ALA A 63 7.26 19.05 3.21
C ALA A 63 6.98 17.77 4.03
N ALA A 64 7.09 17.83 5.36
CA ALA A 64 6.82 16.67 6.20
C ALA A 64 5.36 16.21 6.16
N VAL A 65 4.40 17.16 6.15
CA VAL A 65 2.98 16.85 6.02
C VAL A 65 2.70 16.26 4.64
N LEU A 66 3.15 16.91 3.57
CA LEU A 66 2.93 16.45 2.20
C LEU A 66 3.52 15.04 1.99
N LEU A 67 4.75 14.83 2.41
CA LEU A 67 5.40 13.51 2.31
C LEU A 67 4.64 12.45 3.10
N ALA A 68 4.15 12.76 4.30
CA ALA A 68 3.37 11.80 5.10
C ALA A 68 2.07 11.39 4.40
N LEU A 69 1.36 12.35 3.79
CA LEU A 69 0.12 12.09 3.06
C LEU A 69 0.38 11.32 1.76
N ILE A 70 1.32 11.77 0.93
CA ILE A 70 1.64 11.12 -0.35
C ILE A 70 2.15 9.69 -0.15
N THR A 71 3.06 9.48 0.81
CA THR A 71 3.58 8.13 1.07
C THR A 71 2.52 7.19 1.61
N HIS A 72 1.53 7.69 2.36
CA HIS A 72 0.37 6.90 2.79
C HIS A 72 -0.40 6.38 1.57
N SER A 73 -0.88 7.26 0.68
CA SER A 73 -1.61 6.85 -0.54
C SER A 73 -0.78 5.96 -1.46
N LEU A 74 0.52 6.23 -1.60
CA LEU A 74 1.40 5.36 -2.39
C LEU A 74 1.46 3.95 -1.80
N LEU A 75 1.56 3.80 -0.48
CA LEU A 75 1.56 2.50 0.18
C LEU A 75 0.23 1.76 -0.02
N ASP A 76 -0.89 2.46 0.02
CA ASP A 76 -2.19 1.89 -0.30
C ASP A 76 -2.27 1.36 -1.72
N GLY A 77 -1.63 2.04 -2.67
CA GLY A 77 -1.52 1.56 -4.04
C GLY A 77 -0.78 0.22 -4.21
N PHE A 78 0.07 -0.16 -3.26
CA PHE A 78 0.70 -1.49 -3.27
C PHE A 78 -0.26 -2.61 -2.87
N THR A 79 -1.38 -2.28 -2.24
CA THR A 79 -2.40 -3.26 -1.82
C THR A 79 -3.37 -3.60 -2.94
N VAL A 80 -4.21 -4.60 -2.71
CA VAL A 80 -5.19 -5.11 -3.69
C VAL A 80 -6.44 -4.23 -3.84
N TYR A 81 -6.68 -3.32 -2.89
CA TYR A 81 -7.96 -2.60 -2.81
C TYR A 81 -8.16 -1.52 -3.88
N GLY A 82 -7.07 -0.97 -4.41
CA GLY A 82 -7.13 0.16 -5.34
C GLY A 82 -7.32 1.50 -4.64
N THR A 83 -6.56 2.51 -5.05
CA THR A 83 -6.59 3.86 -4.48
C THR A 83 -6.72 4.88 -5.61
N GLN A 84 -7.69 5.79 -5.53
CA GLN A 84 -7.97 6.78 -6.58
C GLN A 84 -7.04 8.01 -6.44
N MET A 85 -5.75 7.80 -6.62
CA MET A 85 -4.70 8.81 -6.39
C MET A 85 -4.81 10.05 -7.28
N PHE A 86 -5.45 9.91 -8.46
CA PHE A 86 -5.44 10.94 -9.50
C PHE A 86 -6.75 11.73 -9.60
N LEU A 87 -7.68 11.58 -8.65
CA LEU A 87 -8.84 12.44 -8.59
C LEU A 87 -8.41 13.93 -8.44
N PRO A 88 -9.16 14.88 -9.05
CA PRO A 88 -10.37 14.73 -9.86
C PRO A 88 -10.12 14.45 -11.35
N PHE A 89 -8.86 14.28 -11.78
CA PHE A 89 -8.49 14.16 -13.19
C PHE A 89 -8.74 12.74 -13.75
N SER A 90 -8.65 11.71 -12.93
CA SER A 90 -8.91 10.33 -13.29
C SER A 90 -9.45 9.58 -12.07
N ASN A 91 -10.48 8.77 -12.29
CA ASN A 91 -11.07 7.89 -11.29
C ASN A 91 -10.48 6.47 -11.31
N TYR A 92 -9.39 6.25 -12.06
CA TYR A 92 -8.75 4.95 -12.17
C TYR A 92 -8.17 4.53 -10.80
N PRO A 93 -8.61 3.40 -10.22
CA PRO A 93 -8.09 2.92 -8.96
C PRO A 93 -6.73 2.23 -9.17
N VAL A 94 -5.69 2.84 -8.64
CA VAL A 94 -4.34 2.26 -8.67
C VAL A 94 -4.23 1.18 -7.61
N GLY A 95 -4.00 -0.06 -8.02
CA GLY A 95 -3.81 -1.20 -7.12
C GLY A 95 -2.80 -2.17 -7.74
N TRP A 96 -1.54 -2.07 -7.32
CA TRP A 96 -0.47 -2.96 -7.81
C TRP A 96 -0.54 -4.37 -7.24
N SER A 97 -1.38 -4.58 -6.21
CA SER A 97 -1.64 -5.90 -5.60
C SER A 97 -0.37 -6.68 -5.25
N SER A 98 0.67 -5.98 -4.81
CA SER A 98 2.00 -6.56 -4.60
C SER A 98 2.33 -6.86 -3.15
N VAL A 99 1.63 -6.21 -2.20
CA VAL A 99 1.83 -6.37 -0.75
C VAL A 99 0.48 -6.58 -0.06
N PHE A 100 0.47 -7.45 0.95
CA PHE A 100 -0.70 -7.57 1.82
C PHE A 100 -0.79 -6.36 2.76
N ILE A 101 -2.00 -5.94 3.14
CA ILE A 101 -2.25 -4.71 3.92
C ILE A 101 -1.48 -4.69 5.27
N ILE A 102 -1.26 -5.85 5.88
CA ILE A 102 -0.43 -6.03 7.08
C ILE A 102 0.66 -7.04 6.74
N ASP A 103 1.80 -6.54 6.27
CA ASP A 103 2.94 -7.37 5.93
C ASP A 103 4.07 -7.19 6.96
N PRO A 104 4.40 -8.24 7.74
CA PRO A 104 5.43 -8.16 8.76
C PRO A 104 6.82 -7.86 8.20
N LEU A 105 7.15 -8.38 7.01
CA LEU A 105 8.45 -8.18 6.39
C LEU A 105 8.67 -6.73 5.94
N TYR A 106 7.59 -6.02 5.61
CA TYR A 106 7.62 -4.58 5.40
C TYR A 106 7.64 -3.80 6.72
N THR A 107 6.78 -4.19 7.67
CA THR A 107 6.48 -3.38 8.86
C THR A 107 7.60 -3.47 9.91
N PHE A 108 8.15 -4.67 10.17
CA PHE A 108 9.14 -4.83 11.23
C PHE A 108 10.43 -4.05 11.02
N PRO A 109 11.05 -3.99 9.83
CA PRO A 109 12.27 -3.20 9.66
C PRO A 109 12.06 -1.70 9.95
N ILE A 110 10.91 -1.13 9.53
CA ILE A 110 10.58 0.26 9.85
C ILE A 110 10.36 0.43 11.35
N LEU A 111 9.57 -0.45 11.96
CA LEU A 111 9.28 -0.40 13.39
C LEU A 111 10.56 -0.48 14.23
N PHE A 112 11.43 -1.44 13.94
CA PHE A 112 12.71 -1.55 14.63
C PHE A 112 13.62 -0.35 14.40
N GLY A 113 13.63 0.21 13.19
CA GLY A 113 14.35 1.44 12.89
C GLY A 113 13.87 2.63 13.72
N VAL A 114 12.55 2.80 13.82
CA VAL A 114 11.93 3.87 14.64
C VAL A 114 12.19 3.63 16.13
N LEU A 115 12.03 2.42 16.62
CA LEU A 115 12.33 2.08 18.01
C LEU A 115 13.80 2.31 18.35
N ALA A 116 14.70 1.90 17.47
CA ALA A 116 16.14 2.16 17.64
C ALA A 116 16.45 3.66 17.75
N PHE A 117 15.79 4.50 16.94
CA PHE A 117 15.94 5.95 17.03
C PHE A 117 15.55 6.48 18.43
N PHE A 118 14.50 5.95 19.04
CA PHE A 118 14.07 6.34 20.37
C PHE A 118 14.93 5.74 21.48
N ILE A 119 15.39 4.50 21.35
CA ILE A 119 16.23 3.82 22.36
C ILE A 119 17.62 4.46 22.40
N PHE A 120 18.22 4.71 21.24
CA PHE A 120 19.58 5.26 21.15
C PHE A 120 19.63 6.79 21.18
N ARG A 121 18.72 7.45 21.92
CA ARG A 121 18.71 8.93 22.06
C ARG A 121 20.04 9.53 22.53
N LYS A 122 20.79 8.80 23.36
CA LYS A 122 22.14 9.20 23.83
C LYS A 122 23.22 9.00 22.76
N LYS A 123 22.95 8.24 21.70
CA LYS A 123 23.82 7.98 20.56
C LYS A 123 23.11 8.29 19.24
N PRO A 124 22.80 9.58 18.96
CA PRO A 124 21.88 9.95 17.88
C PRO A 124 22.36 9.48 16.48
N LYS A 125 23.67 9.45 16.25
CA LYS A 125 24.22 8.93 14.97
C LYS A 125 23.86 7.46 14.73
N LEU A 126 23.88 6.62 15.78
CA LEU A 126 23.52 5.20 15.70
C LEU A 126 22.01 5.05 15.47
N GLY A 127 21.17 5.75 16.23
CA GLY A 127 19.72 5.72 16.06
C GLY A 127 19.27 6.13 14.65
N ILE A 128 19.86 7.22 14.12
CA ILE A 128 19.57 7.66 12.74
C ILE A 128 20.02 6.62 11.71
N ARG A 129 21.21 6.01 11.90
CA ARG A 129 21.72 4.97 10.99
C ARG A 129 20.79 3.75 10.96
N LEU A 130 20.36 3.26 12.13
CA LEU A 130 19.45 2.11 12.22
C LEU A 130 18.07 2.41 11.60
N ASN A 131 17.55 3.63 11.82
CA ASN A 131 16.31 4.05 11.19
C ASN A 131 16.42 4.08 9.65
N ARG A 132 17.53 4.61 9.12
CA ARG A 132 17.77 4.61 7.67
C ARG A 132 17.90 3.20 7.10
N ILE A 133 18.54 2.28 7.83
CA ILE A 133 18.63 0.87 7.43
C ILE A 133 17.24 0.24 7.41
N GLY A 134 16.43 0.44 8.45
CA GLY A 134 15.06 -0.06 8.48
C GLY A 134 14.23 0.44 7.31
N LEU A 135 14.30 1.74 7.02
CA LEU A 135 13.61 2.33 5.87
C LEU A 135 14.11 1.75 4.53
N ALA A 136 15.43 1.60 4.37
CA ALA A 136 16.02 1.05 3.15
C ALA A 136 15.58 -0.42 2.93
N VAL A 137 15.62 -1.25 3.97
CA VAL A 137 15.18 -2.66 3.90
C VAL A 137 13.71 -2.75 3.51
N SER A 138 12.83 -1.98 4.15
CA SER A 138 11.41 -1.97 3.80
C SER A 138 11.16 -1.44 2.38
N SER A 139 11.90 -0.43 1.93
CA SER A 139 11.78 0.06 0.55
C SER A 139 12.24 -0.97 -0.48
N LEU A 140 13.33 -1.68 -0.22
CA LEU A 140 13.80 -2.77 -1.06
C LEU A 140 12.78 -3.92 -1.11
N TYR A 141 12.12 -4.21 0.01
CA TYR A 141 11.05 -5.19 0.05
C TYR A 141 9.86 -4.80 -0.84
N LEU A 142 9.47 -3.51 -0.89
CA LEU A 142 8.44 -3.05 -1.82
C LEU A 142 8.86 -3.23 -3.29
N ILE A 143 10.11 -2.95 -3.62
CA ILE A 143 10.64 -3.18 -4.97
C ILE A 143 10.60 -4.68 -5.31
N TRP A 144 11.03 -5.53 -4.39
CA TRP A 144 10.93 -6.98 -4.50
C TRP A 144 9.48 -7.43 -4.74
N SER A 145 8.52 -6.91 -3.97
CA SER A 145 7.11 -7.31 -4.08
C SER A 145 6.51 -7.00 -5.45
N LEU A 146 6.87 -5.85 -6.07
CA LEU A 146 6.48 -5.53 -7.44
C LEU A 146 7.09 -6.51 -8.45
N GLY A 147 8.36 -6.83 -8.31
CA GLY A 147 9.04 -7.82 -9.14
C GLY A 147 8.41 -9.21 -9.02
N ALA A 148 8.09 -9.63 -7.79
CA ALA A 148 7.42 -10.89 -7.52
C ALA A 148 6.01 -10.93 -8.13
N ASN A 149 5.22 -9.85 -8.01
CA ASN A 149 3.91 -9.74 -8.65
C ASN A 149 4.02 -9.86 -10.18
N ALA A 150 4.93 -9.12 -10.80
CA ALA A 150 5.14 -9.18 -12.25
C ALA A 150 5.55 -10.58 -12.73
N TYR A 151 6.44 -11.24 -11.99
CA TYR A 151 6.85 -12.63 -12.28
C TYR A 151 5.67 -13.59 -12.17
N VAL A 152 4.94 -13.57 -11.05
CA VAL A 152 3.77 -14.45 -10.84
C VAL A 152 2.71 -14.21 -11.90
N SER A 153 2.42 -12.96 -12.23
CA SER A 153 1.47 -12.60 -13.29
C SER A 153 1.85 -13.22 -14.63
N SER A 154 3.14 -13.21 -14.98
CA SER A 154 3.63 -13.83 -16.22
C SER A 154 3.51 -15.37 -16.23
N VAL A 155 3.72 -16.00 -15.07
CA VAL A 155 3.56 -17.47 -14.93
C VAL A 155 2.10 -17.86 -15.01
N VAL A 156 1.24 -17.13 -14.32
CA VAL A 156 -0.22 -17.36 -14.32
C VAL A 156 -0.81 -17.20 -15.72
N ALA A 157 -0.45 -16.14 -16.44
CA ALA A 157 -0.92 -15.92 -17.81
C ALA A 157 -0.56 -17.12 -18.72
N ARG A 158 0.71 -17.55 -18.69
CA ARG A 158 1.15 -18.73 -19.47
C ARG A 158 0.42 -20.02 -19.05
N SER A 159 0.14 -20.20 -17.77
CA SER A 159 -0.57 -21.38 -17.27
C SER A 159 -2.02 -21.40 -17.73
N MET A 160 -2.69 -20.24 -17.71
CA MET A 160 -4.07 -20.11 -18.23
C MET A 160 -4.15 -20.38 -19.73
N ASP A 161 -3.21 -19.82 -20.52
CA ASP A 161 -3.11 -20.07 -21.96
C ASP A 161 -2.93 -21.56 -22.26
N ASN A 162 -2.02 -22.24 -21.56
CA ASN A 162 -1.75 -23.67 -21.74
C ASN A 162 -2.94 -24.56 -21.38
N GLN A 163 -3.80 -24.11 -20.48
CA GLN A 163 -5.00 -24.84 -20.06
C GLN A 163 -6.26 -24.41 -20.82
N ASN A 164 -6.15 -23.50 -21.79
CA ASN A 164 -7.28 -22.89 -22.53
C ASN A 164 -8.34 -22.26 -21.62
N ILE A 165 -7.93 -21.70 -20.48
CA ILE A 165 -8.82 -21.03 -19.53
C ILE A 165 -8.96 -19.56 -19.99
N THR A 166 -10.15 -19.23 -20.49
CA THR A 166 -10.49 -17.85 -20.85
C THR A 166 -11.06 -17.12 -19.65
N VAL A 167 -10.44 -16.02 -19.27
CA VAL A 167 -10.88 -15.15 -18.15
C VAL A 167 -11.12 -13.74 -18.65
N SER A 168 -12.20 -13.13 -18.17
CA SER A 168 -12.51 -11.72 -18.46
C SER A 168 -11.71 -10.76 -17.59
N GLN A 169 -11.40 -11.16 -16.35
CA GLN A 169 -10.62 -10.40 -15.38
C GLN A 169 -9.81 -11.34 -14.52
N THR A 170 -8.58 -10.93 -14.17
CA THR A 170 -7.72 -11.69 -13.28
C THR A 170 -7.26 -10.80 -12.12
N LEU A 171 -7.42 -11.29 -10.89
CA LEU A 171 -6.87 -10.68 -9.69
C LEU A 171 -5.76 -11.56 -9.15
N ILE A 172 -4.54 -11.01 -9.07
CA ILE A 172 -3.38 -11.68 -8.51
C ILE A 172 -2.91 -10.84 -7.32
N GLY A 173 -2.81 -11.46 -6.16
CA GLY A 173 -2.36 -10.77 -4.96
C GLY A 173 -1.67 -11.74 -3.98
N PRO A 174 -0.79 -11.23 -3.12
CA PRO A 174 -0.13 -12.04 -2.12
C PRO A 174 -1.14 -12.52 -1.08
N THR A 175 -0.89 -13.70 -0.53
CA THR A 175 -1.66 -14.18 0.62
C THR A 175 -1.28 -13.41 1.88
N PRO A 176 -2.08 -13.49 2.96
CA PRO A 176 -1.81 -12.75 4.18
C PRO A 176 -0.37 -12.89 4.69
N MET A 177 0.23 -11.76 5.07
CA MET A 177 1.51 -11.65 5.78
C MET A 177 2.75 -12.10 5.00
N ASN A 178 2.69 -12.31 3.67
CA ASN A 178 3.86 -12.69 2.87
C ASN A 178 3.72 -12.29 1.40
N THR A 179 4.85 -12.33 0.66
CA THR A 179 4.93 -12.16 -0.80
C THR A 179 5.51 -13.40 -1.49
N VAL A 180 5.39 -14.56 -0.88
CA VAL A 180 5.91 -15.84 -1.39
C VAL A 180 4.78 -16.69 -1.96
N LEU A 181 3.64 -16.73 -1.29
CA LEU A 181 2.44 -17.43 -1.72
C LEU A 181 1.45 -16.41 -2.28
N TRP A 182 0.95 -16.67 -3.49
CA TRP A 182 0.09 -15.78 -4.25
C TRP A 182 -1.25 -16.46 -4.52
N ARG A 183 -2.33 -15.72 -4.31
CA ARG A 183 -3.67 -16.12 -4.67
C ARG A 183 -4.03 -15.51 -6.02
N VAL A 184 -4.58 -16.34 -6.89
CA VAL A 184 -5.03 -15.96 -8.24
C VAL A 184 -6.53 -16.25 -8.31
N VAL A 185 -7.30 -15.25 -8.73
CA VAL A 185 -8.73 -15.39 -8.98
C VAL A 185 -9.00 -14.90 -10.40
N GLY A 186 -9.54 -15.75 -11.24
CA GLY A 186 -9.95 -15.43 -12.60
C GLY A 186 -11.46 -15.49 -12.75
N MET A 187 -12.06 -14.47 -13.36
CA MET A 187 -13.50 -14.46 -13.67
C MET A 187 -13.74 -15.11 -15.04
N THR A 188 -14.62 -16.11 -15.09
CA THR A 188 -15.04 -16.78 -16.31
C THR A 188 -16.53 -16.49 -16.60
N ASP A 189 -17.01 -16.84 -17.75
CA ASP A 189 -18.44 -16.63 -18.12
C ASP A 189 -19.41 -17.44 -17.24
N SER A 190 -18.94 -18.56 -16.67
CA SER A 190 -19.75 -19.46 -15.84
C SER A 190 -19.52 -19.33 -14.33
N GLY A 191 -18.57 -18.47 -13.91
CA GLY A 191 -18.22 -18.32 -12.50
C GLY A 191 -16.81 -17.76 -12.30
N PHE A 192 -16.06 -18.35 -11.38
CA PHE A 192 -14.67 -17.97 -11.17
C PHE A 192 -13.78 -19.21 -10.95
N VAL A 193 -12.50 -19.06 -11.30
CA VAL A 193 -11.47 -20.04 -11.01
C VAL A 193 -10.52 -19.46 -9.97
N GLU A 194 -10.07 -20.30 -9.04
CA GLU A 194 -9.12 -19.90 -8.00
C GLU A 194 -7.91 -20.81 -8.04
N GLY A 195 -6.73 -20.24 -7.87
CA GLY A 195 -5.49 -20.99 -7.80
C GLY A 195 -4.48 -20.32 -6.87
N TYR A 196 -3.45 -21.07 -6.51
CA TYR A 196 -2.35 -20.57 -5.69
C TYR A 196 -1.02 -20.85 -6.38
N TYR A 197 -0.11 -19.87 -6.30
CA TYR A 197 1.26 -19.99 -6.80
C TYR A 197 2.25 -19.68 -5.69
N SER A 198 3.23 -20.56 -5.52
CA SER A 198 4.32 -20.34 -4.56
C SER A 198 5.64 -20.07 -5.29
N CYS A 199 6.29 -18.96 -4.96
CA CYS A 199 7.62 -18.63 -5.47
C CYS A 199 8.73 -19.58 -4.98
N LEU A 200 8.49 -20.35 -3.91
CA LEU A 200 9.46 -21.29 -3.34
C LEU A 200 9.26 -22.73 -3.81
N LEU A 201 8.07 -23.08 -4.25
CA LEU A 201 7.74 -24.43 -4.69
C LEU A 201 7.65 -24.44 -6.22
N TYR A 202 8.40 -25.32 -6.85
CA TYR A 202 8.35 -25.56 -8.30
C TYR A 202 7.08 -26.37 -8.65
N THR A 203 5.91 -25.80 -8.35
CA THR A 203 4.61 -26.42 -8.64
C THR A 203 3.84 -25.52 -9.60
N SER A 204 3.33 -26.12 -10.69
CA SER A 204 2.34 -25.47 -11.54
C SER A 204 1.10 -25.14 -10.71
N PRO A 205 0.45 -24.00 -10.96
CA PRO A 205 -0.84 -23.66 -10.33
C PRO A 205 -1.83 -24.78 -10.61
N SER A 206 -2.42 -25.35 -9.55
CA SER A 206 -3.55 -26.29 -9.70
C SER A 206 -4.83 -25.49 -9.53
N PRO A 207 -5.65 -25.31 -10.57
CA PRO A 207 -6.99 -24.75 -10.41
C PRO A 207 -7.83 -25.72 -9.58
N ARG A 208 -8.48 -25.23 -8.55
CA ARG A 208 -9.59 -25.94 -7.92
C ARG A 208 -10.87 -25.29 -8.41
N ASP A 209 -11.67 -26.04 -9.12
CA ASP A 209 -13.06 -25.68 -9.40
C ASP A 209 -13.78 -25.62 -8.06
N ILE A 210 -14.25 -24.42 -7.71
CA ILE A 210 -15.16 -24.25 -6.60
C ILE A 210 -16.54 -24.19 -7.25
N GLY A 211 -17.23 -25.36 -7.24
CA GLY A 211 -18.62 -25.47 -7.64
C GLY A 211 -19.54 -24.74 -6.66
#